data_3d4423d53a549944c9cc3a53fe686038
#
_entry.id   3d4423d53a549944c9cc3a53fe686038
#
_cell.length_a   1.000
_cell.length_b   1.000
_cell.length_c   1.000
_cell.angle_alpha   90.00
_cell.angle_beta   90.00
_cell.angle_gamma   90.00
#
_symmetry.space_group_name_H-M   'P 1'
#
loop_
_entity.id
_entity.type
_entity.pdbx_description
1 polymer ?
#
loop_
_entity_poly.entity_id
_entity_poly.type
_entity_poly.pdbx_seq_one_letter_code
_entity_poly.pdbx_strand_id
1 'polypeptide(L)'
;MKTNEVPEKCMTFYHGTNKENWDAIQKEGILYGRRYITDNNGNIIKEISRCTYLATDLEEAKCYGDVILQVEYDPFKHKKKNNYKDGCWQVRVYEPIPISKIQEIKL
;
A
#
# COMPACT_ATOMS: atom_id res chain seq x y z
N MET A 1 -8.18 28.48 19.56
CA MET A 1 -7.22 28.66 18.84
C MET A 1 -7.09 27.69 17.75
N LYS A 2 -6.39 27.99 16.93
CA LYS A 2 -6.26 27.24 15.84
C LYS A 2 -5.20 26.19 15.96
N THR A 3 -5.49 25.04 15.61
CA THR A 3 -4.46 24.03 15.57
C THR A 3 -3.48 24.36 14.48
N ASN A 4 -2.27 23.99 14.68
CA ASN A 4 -1.23 24.13 13.67
C ASN A 4 -1.12 22.90 12.82
N GLU A 5 -2.22 22.22 12.69
CA GLU A 5 -2.29 21.03 11.91
C GLU A 5 -2.05 21.32 10.45
N VAL A 6 -1.06 20.70 9.87
CA VAL A 6 -0.77 20.78 8.45
C VAL A 6 -1.73 19.85 7.73
N PRO A 7 -2.52 20.32 6.78
CA PRO A 7 -3.40 19.44 6.03
C PRO A 7 -2.62 18.34 5.36
N GLU A 8 -3.15 17.14 5.41
CA GLU A 8 -2.58 16.01 4.72
C GLU A 8 -2.57 16.29 3.22
N LYS A 9 -1.42 16.15 2.59
CA LYS A 9 -1.26 16.36 1.15
C LYS A 9 -1.17 15.03 0.45
N CYS A 10 -2.31 14.39 0.28
CA CYS A 10 -2.35 13.12 -0.41
C CYS A 10 -2.03 13.26 -1.88
N MET A 11 -1.25 12.31 -2.37
CA MET A 11 -0.98 12.11 -3.77
C MET A 11 -1.59 10.78 -4.18
N THR A 12 -1.86 10.62 -5.46
CA THR A 12 -2.43 9.40 -5.98
C THR A 12 -1.32 8.42 -6.35
N PHE A 13 -1.41 7.23 -5.78
CA PHE A 13 -0.52 6.11 -6.09
C PHE A 13 -1.34 4.92 -6.54
N TYR A 14 -0.66 3.87 -6.99
CA TYR A 14 -1.29 2.65 -7.46
C TYR A 14 -0.66 1.43 -6.83
N HIS A 15 -1.46 0.40 -6.64
CA HIS A 15 -0.99 -0.85 -6.05
C HIS A 15 -1.60 -2.01 -6.83
N GLY A 16 -0.75 -2.83 -7.41
CA GLY A 16 -1.18 -4.03 -8.14
C GLY A 16 -1.25 -5.22 -7.18
N THR A 17 -2.32 -5.98 -7.26
CA THR A 17 -2.51 -7.15 -6.42
C THR A 17 -3.42 -8.16 -7.13
N ASN A 18 -3.86 -9.20 -6.43
CA ASN A 18 -4.79 -10.18 -6.96
C ASN A 18 -6.13 -10.09 -6.23
N LYS A 19 -7.11 -10.84 -6.73
CA LYS A 19 -8.45 -10.83 -6.16
C LYS A 19 -8.47 -11.32 -4.71
N GLU A 20 -7.72 -12.36 -4.40
CA GLU A 20 -7.70 -12.90 -3.05
C GLU A 20 -7.18 -11.88 -2.05
N ASN A 21 -6.12 -11.18 -2.40
CA ASN A 21 -5.56 -10.12 -1.56
C ASN A 21 -6.53 -8.95 -1.44
N TRP A 22 -7.18 -8.57 -2.55
CA TRP A 22 -8.15 -7.49 -2.53
C TRP A 22 -9.35 -7.83 -1.63
N ASP A 23 -9.85 -9.06 -1.71
CA ASP A 23 -10.93 -9.52 -0.85
C ASP A 23 -10.50 -9.44 0.63
N ALA A 24 -9.28 -9.84 0.95
CA ALA A 24 -8.75 -9.75 2.30
C ALA A 24 -8.62 -8.30 2.78
N ILE A 25 -8.15 -7.41 1.93
CA ILE A 25 -8.03 -5.98 2.24
C ILE A 25 -9.41 -5.39 2.56
N GLN A 26 -10.42 -5.71 1.76
CA GLN A 26 -11.77 -5.24 1.99
C GLN A 26 -12.33 -5.77 3.31
N LYS A 27 -12.04 -7.02 3.62
CA LYS A 27 -12.51 -7.66 4.85
C LYS A 27 -11.83 -7.09 6.09
N GLU A 28 -10.52 -6.86 6.02
CA GLU A 28 -9.76 -6.29 7.13
C GLU A 28 -9.92 -4.78 7.25
N GLY A 29 -10.27 -4.10 6.16
CA GLY A 29 -10.41 -2.65 6.13
C GLY A 29 -9.10 -1.89 6.01
N ILE A 30 -8.00 -2.59 5.76
CA ILE A 30 -6.67 -1.97 5.63
C ILE A 30 -5.85 -2.68 4.55
N LEU A 31 -4.94 -1.91 3.95
CA LEU A 31 -3.90 -2.43 3.08
C LEU A 31 -2.59 -2.40 3.88
N TYR A 32 -2.00 -3.55 4.11
CA TYR A 32 -0.77 -3.66 4.86
C TYR A 32 0.06 -4.83 4.36
N GLY A 33 1.30 -4.55 3.99
CA GLY A 33 2.20 -5.58 3.49
C GLY A 33 2.54 -6.60 4.56
N ARG A 34 2.37 -7.89 4.23
CA ARG A 34 2.67 -9.01 5.12
C ARG A 34 3.39 -10.09 4.35
N ARG A 35 4.21 -10.80 5.04
CA ARG A 35 4.86 -11.99 4.51
C ARG A 35 4.74 -13.11 5.52
N TYR A 36 4.41 -14.29 5.03
CA TYR A 36 4.35 -15.48 5.86
C TYR A 36 5.53 -16.37 5.54
N ILE A 37 6.17 -16.89 6.58
CA ILE A 37 7.21 -17.92 6.44
C ILE A 37 6.53 -19.24 6.72
N THR A 38 6.68 -20.18 5.80
CA THR A 38 6.06 -21.49 5.91
C THR A 38 7.15 -22.57 6.06
N ASP A 39 6.75 -23.69 6.66
CA ASP A 39 7.62 -24.87 6.73
C ASP A 39 7.50 -25.69 5.44
N ASN A 40 8.17 -26.84 5.39
CA ASN A 40 8.15 -27.70 4.21
C ASN A 40 6.78 -28.30 3.90
N ASN A 41 5.87 -28.28 4.85
CA ASN A 41 4.51 -28.81 4.71
C ASN A 41 3.50 -27.72 4.36
N GLY A 42 3.96 -26.48 4.19
CA GLY A 42 3.09 -25.36 3.87
C GLY A 42 2.42 -24.72 5.08
N ASN A 43 2.76 -25.13 6.30
CA ASN A 43 2.19 -24.53 7.50
C ASN A 43 2.87 -23.20 7.81
N ILE A 44 2.07 -22.19 8.16
CA ILE A 44 2.61 -20.86 8.52
C ILE A 44 3.26 -20.96 9.89
N ILE A 45 4.56 -20.69 9.97
CA ILE A 45 5.31 -20.69 11.21
C ILE A 45 5.63 -19.30 11.70
N LYS A 46 5.54 -18.29 10.84
CA LYS A 46 5.83 -16.92 11.24
C LYS A 46 5.19 -15.92 10.27
N GLU A 47 4.68 -14.83 10.82
CA GLU A 47 4.23 -13.69 10.04
C GLU A 47 5.23 -12.55 10.25
N ILE A 48 5.67 -11.93 9.16
CA ILE A 48 6.57 -10.79 9.20
C ILE A 48 5.87 -9.61 8.54
N SER A 49 5.83 -8.49 9.24
CA SER A 49 5.33 -7.24 8.67
C SER A 49 6.33 -6.73 7.64
N ARG A 50 5.83 -6.30 6.50
CA ARG A 50 6.63 -5.71 5.44
C ARG A 50 6.02 -4.40 5.01
N CYS A 51 6.81 -3.59 4.32
CA CYS A 51 6.26 -2.38 3.73
C CYS A 51 5.31 -2.74 2.59
N THR A 52 4.36 -1.86 2.36
CA THR A 52 3.50 -1.89 1.19
C THR A 52 4.17 -1.02 0.13
N TYR A 53 4.31 -1.55 -1.08
CA TYR A 53 4.88 -0.78 -2.18
C TYR A 53 3.76 -0.13 -2.97
N LEU A 54 3.83 1.19 -3.12
CA LEU A 54 2.90 1.94 -3.95
C LEU A 54 3.67 2.45 -5.17
N ALA A 55 3.12 2.23 -6.35
CA ALA A 55 3.71 2.73 -7.59
C ALA A 55 3.20 4.13 -7.91
N THR A 56 4.05 4.96 -8.48
CA THR A 56 3.65 6.30 -8.90
C THR A 56 2.90 6.28 -10.24
N ASP A 57 2.92 5.13 -10.91
CA ASP A 57 2.46 4.99 -12.28
C ASP A 57 1.56 3.75 -12.39
N LEU A 58 0.45 3.91 -13.07
CA LEU A 58 -0.52 2.82 -13.30
C LEU A 58 0.11 1.62 -14.01
N GLU A 59 0.93 1.88 -15.02
CA GLU A 59 1.56 0.81 -15.79
C GLU A 59 2.52 -0.01 -14.93
N GLU A 60 3.20 0.64 -14.00
CA GLU A 60 4.08 -0.06 -13.06
C GLU A 60 3.28 -0.98 -12.14
N ALA A 61 2.13 -0.52 -11.67
CA ALA A 61 1.26 -1.33 -10.80
C ALA A 61 0.75 -2.58 -11.51
N LYS A 62 0.52 -2.50 -12.82
CA LYS A 62 0.04 -3.65 -13.61
C LYS A 62 1.02 -4.82 -13.62
N CYS A 63 2.29 -4.57 -13.34
CA CYS A 63 3.29 -5.62 -13.26
C CYS A 63 3.11 -6.54 -12.05
N TYR A 64 2.30 -6.14 -11.08
CA TYR A 64 2.17 -6.84 -9.82
C TYR A 64 0.85 -7.58 -9.62
N GLY A 65 -0.04 -7.52 -10.58
CA GLY A 65 -1.29 -8.29 -10.51
C GLY A 65 -2.41 -7.71 -11.36
N ASP A 66 -3.51 -8.45 -11.40
CA ASP A 66 -4.66 -8.12 -12.23
C ASP A 66 -5.60 -7.11 -11.59
N VAL A 67 -5.55 -6.99 -10.28
CA VAL A 67 -6.35 -6.01 -9.56
C VAL A 67 -5.50 -4.79 -9.31
N ILE A 68 -5.99 -3.64 -9.76
CA ILE A 68 -5.27 -2.38 -9.59
C ILE A 68 -6.05 -1.50 -8.62
N LEU A 69 -5.37 -1.05 -7.60
CA LEU A 69 -5.94 -0.18 -6.57
C LEU A 69 -5.37 1.21 -6.72
N GLN A 70 -6.23 2.21 -6.67
CA GLN A 70 -5.81 3.59 -6.57
C GLN A 70 -5.75 3.94 -5.08
N VAL A 71 -4.65 4.48 -4.64
CA VAL A 71 -4.39 4.74 -3.22
C VAL A 71 -4.02 6.20 -3.03
N GLU A 72 -4.76 6.89 -2.17
CA GLU A 72 -4.44 8.25 -1.78
C GLU A 72 -3.57 8.22 -0.54
N TYR A 73 -2.37 8.76 -0.62
CA TYR A 73 -1.42 8.70 0.46
C TYR A 73 -0.50 9.92 0.45
N ASP A 74 -0.17 10.41 1.64
CA ASP A 74 0.80 11.50 1.80
C ASP A 74 2.21 10.87 1.98
N PRO A 75 3.05 10.87 0.94
CA PRO A 75 4.37 10.22 1.02
C PRO A 75 5.35 10.95 1.93
N PHE A 76 5.04 12.18 2.29
CA PHE A 76 5.91 12.98 3.17
C PHE A 76 5.54 12.86 4.64
N LYS A 77 4.44 12.19 4.94
CA LYS A 77 3.96 12.00 6.31
C LYS A 77 5.01 11.36 7.22
N HIS A 78 5.75 10.39 6.70
CA HIS A 78 6.85 9.72 7.39
C HIS A 78 8.08 9.72 6.51
N LYS A 79 8.55 10.91 6.17
CA LYS A 79 9.57 11.13 5.15
C LYS A 79 10.79 10.22 5.25
N LYS A 80 11.35 10.06 6.43
CA LYS A 80 12.53 9.21 6.63
C LYS A 80 12.20 7.74 6.45
N LYS A 81 11.05 7.33 6.96
CA LYS A 81 10.62 5.95 6.95
C LYS A 81 10.18 5.49 5.56
N ASN A 82 9.45 6.34 4.86
CA ASN A 82 8.92 5.99 3.55
C ASN A 82 9.96 6.08 2.43
N ASN A 83 11.04 6.78 2.67
CA ASN A 83 12.12 6.93 1.69
C ASN A 83 11.65 7.49 0.33
N TYR A 84 10.63 8.34 0.37
CA TYR A 84 10.07 8.92 -0.86
C TYR A 84 10.92 10.11 -1.32
N LYS A 85 11.16 10.19 -2.63
CA LYS A 85 11.84 11.31 -3.28
C LYS A 85 11.11 11.63 -4.57
N ASP A 86 11.14 12.87 -4.98
CA ASP A 86 10.59 13.25 -6.27
C ASP A 86 11.29 12.47 -7.38
N GLY A 87 10.51 12.01 -8.33
CA GLY A 87 11.01 11.19 -9.43
C GLY A 87 11.13 9.72 -9.12
N CYS A 88 10.83 9.30 -7.89
CA CYS A 88 10.77 7.89 -7.58
C CYS A 88 9.57 7.24 -8.28
N TRP A 89 9.77 6.03 -8.75
CA TRP A 89 8.69 5.25 -9.35
C TRP A 89 7.88 4.46 -8.31
N GLN A 90 8.36 4.42 -7.06
CA GLN A 90 7.76 3.60 -6.02
C GLN A 90 7.98 4.24 -4.65
N VAL A 91 7.00 4.11 -3.78
CA VAL A 91 7.11 4.53 -2.38
C VAL A 91 6.82 3.35 -1.47
N ARG A 92 7.57 3.24 -0.37
CA ARG A 92 7.37 2.22 0.65
C ARG A 92 6.55 2.79 1.78
N VAL A 93 5.50 2.09 2.17
CA VAL A 93 4.63 2.51 3.27
C VAL A 93 4.71 1.47 4.38
N TYR A 94 5.05 1.91 5.58
CA TYR A 94 5.26 1.02 6.73
C TYR A 94 4.13 1.08 7.74
N GLU A 95 3.00 1.61 7.34
CA GLU A 95 1.81 1.68 8.18
C GLU A 95 0.61 1.13 7.42
N PRO A 96 -0.44 0.69 8.13
CA PRO A 96 -1.66 0.28 7.47
C PRO A 96 -2.32 1.45 6.75
N ILE A 97 -2.81 1.21 5.54
CA ILE A 97 -3.54 2.23 4.78
C ILE A 97 -5.02 1.88 4.88
N PRO A 98 -5.87 2.77 5.42
CA PRO A 98 -7.28 2.48 5.59
C PRO A 98 -7.99 2.36 4.24
N ILE A 99 -8.98 1.49 4.19
CA ILE A 99 -9.73 1.24 2.95
C ILE A 99 -10.42 2.50 2.41
N SER A 100 -10.70 3.46 3.27
CA SER A 100 -11.29 4.75 2.85
C SER A 100 -10.39 5.53 1.88
N LYS A 101 -9.11 5.19 1.82
CA LYS A 101 -8.14 5.83 0.91
C LYS A 101 -7.89 4.99 -0.34
N ILE A 102 -8.61 3.90 -0.51
CA ILE A 102 -8.34 2.91 -1.55
C ILE A 102 -9.56 2.71 -2.42
N GLN A 103 -9.35 2.67 -3.72
CA GLN A 103 -10.41 2.43 -4.69
C GLN A 103 -9.90 1.48 -5.77
N GLU A 104 -10.67 0.46 -6.07
CA GLU A 104 -10.35 -0.43 -7.19
C GLU A 104 -10.58 0.30 -8.51
N ILE A 105 -9.63 0.17 -9.43
CA ILE A 105 -9.76 0.71 -10.79
C ILE A 105 -10.16 -0.42 -11.71
N LYS A 106 -11.27 -0.23 -12.41
CA LYS A 106 -11.70 -1.17 -13.46
C LYS A 106 -11.07 -0.73 -14.77
N LEU A 107 -10.30 -1.59 -15.36
CA LEU A 107 -9.62 -1.31 -16.63
C LEU A 107 -10.39 -1.88 -17.81
#